data_9ea429397ce0ee7dbb5337601c50c4f7
#
_entry.id   9ea429397ce0ee7dbb5337601c50c4f7
#
_cell.length_a   1.000
_cell.length_b   1.000
_cell.length_c   1.000
_cell.angle_alpha   90.00
_cell.angle_beta   90.00
_cell.angle_gamma   90.00
#
_symmetry.space_group_name_H-M   'P 1'
#
loop_
_entity.id
_entity.type
_entity.pdbx_description
1 polymer ?
#
loop_
_entity_poly.entity_id
_entity_poly.type
_entity_poly.pdbx_seq_one_letter_code
_entity_poly.pdbx_strand_id
1 'polypeptide(L)'
;VSGWRALIFVSLGTVLLAAAFGYVTYLQTQSDRSRHETAFMTSLGMSRRQLMALLGVEHLGMALAGIGLGTWAGFQMSELMVGSLAVTETGGEVVPPFVLSTDWGLMLPTYLAILGIVLVSLVVLDRTARRADVRMIGRMADL
;
A
#
# COMPACT_ATOMS: atom_id res chain seq x y z
N VAL A 1 6.93 8.46 29.27
CA VAL A 1 7.55 8.00 27.99
C VAL A 1 6.73 6.91 27.30
N SER A 2 5.95 6.09 28.06
CA SER A 2 5.15 4.98 27.50
C SER A 2 3.91 5.41 26.71
N GLY A 3 3.22 6.48 27.15
CA GLY A 3 1.98 6.95 26.52
C GLY A 3 2.18 7.48 25.09
N TRP A 4 3.27 8.20 24.85
CA TRP A 4 3.58 8.75 23.52
C TRP A 4 3.85 7.64 22.49
N ARG A 5 4.61 6.61 22.89
CA ARG A 5 4.84 5.43 22.03
C ARG A 5 3.55 4.69 21.69
N ALA A 6 2.66 4.53 22.68
CA ALA A 6 1.36 3.92 22.45
C ALA A 6 0.52 4.67 21.41
N LEU A 7 0.50 6.01 21.47
CA LEU A 7 -0.20 6.85 20.48
C LEU A 7 0.39 6.66 19.07
N ILE A 8 1.71 6.62 18.93
CA ILE A 8 2.36 6.37 17.63
C ILE A 8 1.96 5.00 17.07
N PHE A 9 1.98 3.94 17.88
CA PHE A 9 1.60 2.61 17.42
C PHE A 9 0.11 2.51 17.06
N VAL A 10 -0.77 3.15 17.82
CA VAL A 10 -2.20 3.19 17.51
C VAL A 10 -2.44 3.96 16.22
N SER A 11 -1.81 5.11 16.04
CA SER A 11 -1.90 5.90 14.80
C SER A 11 -1.40 5.12 13.59
N LEU A 12 -0.21 4.50 13.71
CA LEU A 12 0.37 3.67 12.66
C LEU A 12 -0.55 2.48 12.31
N GLY A 13 -1.07 1.78 13.32
CA GLY A 13 -2.00 0.67 13.14
C GLY A 13 -3.28 1.10 12.41
N THR A 14 -3.85 2.25 12.79
CA THR A 14 -5.05 2.78 12.15
C THR A 14 -4.80 3.12 10.68
N VAL A 15 -3.67 3.75 10.36
CA VAL A 15 -3.29 4.08 8.97
C VAL A 15 -3.09 2.81 8.14
N LEU A 16 -2.41 1.81 8.68
CA LEU A 16 -2.20 0.53 7.99
C LEU A 16 -3.50 -0.21 7.73
N LEU A 17 -4.42 -0.23 8.71
CA LEU A 17 -5.75 -0.83 8.54
C LEU A 17 -6.58 -0.10 7.49
N ALA A 18 -6.58 1.24 7.51
CA ALA A 18 -7.28 2.05 6.52
C ALA A 18 -6.70 1.82 5.11
N ALA A 19 -5.36 1.76 4.98
CA ALA A 19 -4.69 1.46 3.72
C ALA A 19 -5.02 0.05 3.21
N ALA A 20 -5.01 -0.95 4.07
CA ALA A 20 -5.38 -2.32 3.72
C ALA A 20 -6.83 -2.41 3.25
N PHE A 21 -7.77 -1.78 3.97
CA PHE A 21 -9.18 -1.75 3.60
C PHE A 21 -9.41 -1.02 2.27
N GLY A 22 -8.80 0.14 2.08
CA GLY A 22 -8.86 0.90 0.82
C GLY A 22 -8.31 0.09 -0.36
N TYR A 23 -7.20 -0.62 -0.14
CA TYR A 23 -6.60 -1.46 -1.17
C TYR A 23 -7.48 -2.68 -1.53
N VAL A 24 -8.07 -3.34 -0.55
CA VAL A 24 -9.02 -4.45 -0.80
C VAL A 24 -10.24 -3.96 -1.59
N THR A 25 -10.80 -2.82 -1.22
CA THR A 25 -11.93 -2.21 -1.94
C THR A 25 -11.54 -1.86 -3.39
N TYR A 26 -10.34 -1.30 -3.59
CA TYR A 26 -9.79 -1.05 -4.92
C TYR A 26 -9.69 -2.33 -5.75
N LEU A 27 -9.15 -3.41 -5.19
CA LEU A 27 -9.04 -4.69 -5.88
C LEU A 27 -10.40 -5.29 -6.28
N GLN A 28 -11.42 -5.15 -5.42
CA GLN A 28 -12.77 -5.61 -5.73
C GLN A 28 -13.34 -4.86 -6.93
N THR A 29 -13.22 -3.53 -6.93
CA THR A 29 -13.69 -2.69 -8.03
C THR A 29 -12.92 -2.94 -9.33
N GLN A 30 -11.62 -3.13 -9.23
CA GLN A 30 -10.75 -3.43 -10.37
C GLN A 30 -11.01 -4.81 -10.95
N SER A 31 -11.34 -5.81 -10.12
CA SER A 31 -11.62 -7.17 -10.57
C SER A 31 -12.82 -7.25 -11.52
N ASP A 32 -13.84 -6.43 -11.31
CA ASP A 32 -15.03 -6.41 -12.17
C ASP A 32 -14.74 -5.73 -13.53
N ARG A 33 -13.92 -4.70 -13.56
CA ARG A 33 -13.45 -4.04 -14.79
C ARG A 33 -12.47 -4.91 -15.58
N SER A 34 -11.56 -5.55 -14.90
CA SER A 34 -10.46 -6.32 -15.50
C SER A 34 -10.94 -7.60 -16.23
N ARG A 35 -12.14 -8.11 -15.95
CA ARG A 35 -12.64 -9.33 -16.63
C ARG A 35 -12.78 -9.15 -18.14
N HIS A 36 -13.27 -8.01 -18.60
CA HIS A 36 -13.40 -7.73 -20.03
C HIS A 36 -12.04 -7.50 -20.70
N GLU A 37 -11.14 -6.75 -20.05
CA GLU A 37 -9.80 -6.49 -20.56
C GLU A 37 -8.95 -7.76 -20.61
N THR A 38 -9.05 -8.60 -19.58
CA THR A 38 -8.34 -9.89 -19.50
C THR A 38 -8.80 -10.85 -20.59
N ALA A 39 -10.10 -10.95 -20.85
CA ALA A 39 -10.65 -11.76 -21.93
C ALA A 39 -10.15 -11.29 -23.30
N PHE A 40 -10.11 -9.98 -23.53
CA PHE A 40 -9.58 -9.39 -24.75
C PHE A 40 -8.08 -9.67 -24.93
N MET A 41 -7.26 -9.46 -23.91
CA MET A 41 -5.83 -9.75 -23.96
C MET A 41 -5.53 -11.24 -24.17
N THR A 42 -6.33 -12.12 -23.60
CA THR A 42 -6.20 -13.56 -23.79
C THR A 42 -6.57 -13.95 -25.22
N SER A 43 -7.55 -13.29 -25.83
CA SER A 43 -7.89 -13.52 -27.25
C SER A 43 -6.80 -13.08 -28.23
N LEU A 44 -5.95 -12.12 -27.82
CA LEU A 44 -4.76 -11.69 -28.55
C LEU A 44 -3.54 -12.62 -28.33
N GLY A 45 -3.69 -13.73 -27.60
CA GLY A 45 -2.66 -14.74 -27.40
C GLY A 45 -1.70 -14.45 -26.25
N MET A 46 -2.00 -13.49 -25.36
CA MET A 46 -1.19 -13.27 -24.16
C MET A 46 -1.31 -14.45 -23.20
N SER A 47 -0.15 -14.94 -22.74
CA SER A 47 -0.12 -15.98 -21.73
C SER A 47 -0.54 -15.42 -20.36
N ARG A 48 -1.17 -16.26 -19.53
CA ARG A 48 -1.55 -15.90 -18.16
C ARG A 48 -0.39 -15.35 -17.33
N ARG A 49 0.82 -15.90 -17.55
CA ARG A 49 2.03 -15.44 -16.83
C ARG A 49 2.40 -14.00 -17.19
N GLN A 50 2.24 -13.62 -18.47
CA GLN A 50 2.47 -12.25 -18.93
C GLN A 50 1.44 -11.28 -18.31
N LEU A 51 0.17 -11.70 -18.27
CA LEU A 51 -0.88 -10.92 -17.66
C LEU A 51 -0.63 -10.68 -16.16
N MET A 52 -0.26 -11.73 -15.42
CA MET A 52 0.08 -11.60 -13.99
C MET A 52 1.32 -10.75 -13.74
N ALA A 53 2.32 -10.84 -14.64
CA ALA A 53 3.49 -9.99 -14.55
C ALA A 53 3.13 -8.50 -14.78
N LEU A 54 2.26 -8.21 -15.74
CA LEU A 54 1.79 -6.87 -16.04
C LEU A 54 1.04 -6.27 -14.83
N LEU A 55 0.09 -7.00 -14.27
CA LEU A 55 -0.64 -6.61 -13.07
C LEU A 55 0.31 -6.41 -11.87
N GLY A 56 1.29 -7.28 -11.73
CA GLY A 56 2.30 -7.18 -10.67
C GLY A 56 3.13 -5.91 -10.78
N VAL A 57 3.58 -5.55 -11.98
CA VAL A 57 4.34 -4.31 -12.24
C VAL A 57 3.48 -3.08 -11.96
N GLU A 58 2.22 -3.09 -12.38
CA GLU A 58 1.28 -1.99 -12.14
C GLU A 58 1.08 -1.75 -10.63
N HIS A 59 0.75 -2.79 -9.87
CA HIS A 59 0.50 -2.67 -8.43
C HIS A 59 1.76 -2.32 -7.65
N LEU A 60 2.90 -2.90 -8.03
CA LEU A 60 4.18 -2.57 -7.42
C LEU A 60 4.58 -1.12 -7.71
N GLY A 61 4.36 -0.65 -8.94
CA GLY A 61 4.61 0.73 -9.34
C GLY A 61 3.77 1.73 -8.53
N MET A 62 2.47 1.44 -8.35
CA MET A 62 1.58 2.26 -7.51
C MET A 62 2.03 2.27 -6.04
N ALA A 63 2.42 1.10 -5.49
CA ALA A 63 2.90 1.01 -4.12
C ALA A 63 4.19 1.81 -3.91
N LEU A 64 5.15 1.69 -4.81
CA LEU A 64 6.41 2.45 -4.73
C LEU A 64 6.18 3.96 -4.88
N ALA A 65 5.32 4.38 -5.81
CA ALA A 65 4.92 5.77 -5.96
C ALA A 65 4.24 6.30 -4.69
N GLY A 66 3.34 5.53 -4.08
CA GLY A 66 2.67 5.86 -2.84
C GLY A 66 3.65 6.00 -1.66
N ILE A 67 4.59 5.07 -1.52
CA ILE A 67 5.66 5.14 -0.50
C ILE A 67 6.52 6.39 -0.73
N GLY A 68 6.96 6.64 -1.96
CA GLY A 68 7.79 7.79 -2.30
C GLY A 68 7.12 9.12 -2.00
N LEU A 69 5.90 9.32 -2.50
CA LEU A 69 5.13 10.54 -2.28
C LEU A 69 4.75 10.72 -0.80
N GLY A 70 4.34 9.63 -0.13
CA GLY A 70 3.99 9.65 1.29
C GLY A 70 5.18 10.01 2.17
N THR A 71 6.35 9.44 1.88
CA THR A 71 7.59 9.77 2.58
C THR A 71 7.98 11.22 2.37
N TRP A 72 7.97 11.69 1.12
CA TRP A 72 8.28 13.07 0.80
C TRP A 72 7.33 14.04 1.50
N ALA A 73 6.02 13.81 1.42
CA ALA A 73 5.02 14.64 2.10
C ALA A 73 5.19 14.60 3.63
N GLY A 74 5.52 13.44 4.19
CA GLY A 74 5.79 13.27 5.61
C GLY A 74 6.99 14.11 6.09
N PHE A 75 8.08 14.16 5.32
CA PHE A 75 9.22 15.01 5.63
C PHE A 75 8.86 16.50 5.58
N GLN A 76 8.15 16.94 4.53
CA GLN A 76 7.71 18.34 4.42
C GLN A 76 6.81 18.77 5.59
N MET A 77 5.86 17.92 5.95
CA MET A 77 4.98 18.16 7.12
C MET A 77 5.79 18.22 8.42
N SER A 78 6.75 17.34 8.61
CA SER A 78 7.59 17.31 9.81
C SER A 78 8.42 18.58 9.94
N GLU A 79 9.01 19.09 8.85
CA GLU A 79 9.76 20.35 8.84
C GLU A 79 8.87 21.55 9.22
N LEU A 80 7.67 21.61 8.64
CA LEU A 80 6.70 22.67 8.95
C LEU A 80 6.27 22.63 10.42
N MET A 81 6.00 21.44 10.96
CA MET A 81 5.61 21.29 12.38
C MET A 81 6.73 21.66 13.32
N VAL A 82 7.96 21.21 13.05
CA VAL A 82 9.12 21.57 13.89
C VAL A 82 9.37 23.08 13.86
N GLY A 83 9.25 23.71 12.68
CA GLY A 83 9.36 25.15 12.55
C GLY A 83 8.34 25.93 13.38
N SER A 84 7.10 25.44 13.46
CA SER A 84 6.05 26.07 14.27
C SER A 84 6.22 25.86 15.79
N LEU A 85 6.85 24.76 16.20
CA LEU A 85 7.14 24.44 17.61
C LEU A 85 8.45 25.06 18.11
N ALA A 86 9.32 25.50 17.21
CA ALA A 86 10.61 26.09 17.56
C ALA A 86 10.53 27.51 18.14
N VAL A 87 9.32 28.12 18.16
CA VAL A 87 9.08 29.44 18.70
C VAL A 87 8.37 29.32 20.06
N THR A 88 8.94 29.90 21.10
CA THR A 88 8.29 29.98 22.42
C THR A 88 7.11 30.95 22.39
N GLU A 89 6.19 30.84 23.37
CA GLU A 89 5.07 31.77 23.55
C GLU A 89 5.51 33.25 23.63
N THR A 90 6.76 33.48 23.99
CA THR A 90 7.36 34.83 24.08
C THR A 90 8.12 35.25 22.80
N GLY A 91 8.07 34.44 21.74
CA GLY A 91 8.75 34.72 20.45
C GLY A 91 10.26 34.48 20.46
N GLY A 92 10.81 33.87 21.51
CA GLY A 92 12.22 33.47 21.56
C GLY A 92 12.48 32.12 20.93
N GLU A 93 13.70 31.88 20.42
CA GLU A 93 14.12 30.57 19.94
C GLU A 93 14.23 29.56 21.09
N VAL A 94 13.75 28.34 20.86
CA VAL A 94 13.87 27.22 21.83
C VAL A 94 15.31 26.72 21.85
N VAL A 95 15.93 26.72 23.04
CA VAL A 95 17.29 26.22 23.26
C VAL A 95 17.25 25.00 24.19
N PRO A 96 17.73 23.83 23.80
CA PRO A 96 18.38 23.47 22.52
C PRO A 96 17.40 23.38 21.35
N PRO A 97 17.86 23.61 20.12
CA PRO A 97 17.01 23.54 18.93
C PRO A 97 16.49 22.11 18.71
N PHE A 98 15.26 21.99 18.24
CA PHE A 98 14.70 20.70 17.87
C PHE A 98 15.43 20.11 16.67
N VAL A 99 16.01 18.92 16.84
CA VAL A 99 16.65 18.19 15.75
C VAL A 99 15.68 17.12 15.24
N LEU A 100 15.33 17.20 13.97
CA LEU A 100 14.52 16.19 13.32
C LEU A 100 15.37 14.93 13.12
N SER A 101 15.05 13.84 13.82
CA SER A 101 15.70 12.56 13.64
C SER A 101 14.72 11.56 13.06
N THR A 102 15.08 10.92 11.96
CA THR A 102 14.26 9.88 11.32
C THR A 102 14.46 8.55 12.02
N ASP A 103 13.40 7.97 12.55
CA ASP A 103 13.42 6.62 13.12
C ASP A 103 13.26 5.57 12.02
N TRP A 104 14.39 5.14 11.46
CA TRP A 104 14.44 4.08 10.46
C TRP A 104 13.95 2.73 10.98
N GLY A 105 14.00 2.52 12.30
CA GLY A 105 13.49 1.31 12.95
C GLY A 105 11.97 1.17 12.84
N LEU A 106 11.24 2.28 12.69
CA LEU A 106 9.80 2.30 12.46
C LEU A 106 9.46 2.42 10.96
N MET A 107 10.24 3.17 10.19
CA MET A 107 9.95 3.38 8.76
C MET A 107 10.12 2.11 7.94
N LEU A 108 11.21 1.37 8.13
CA LEU A 108 11.48 0.14 7.38
C LEU A 108 10.40 -0.94 7.56
N PRO A 109 10.00 -1.30 8.79
CA PRO A 109 8.89 -2.25 9.00
C PRO A 109 7.58 -1.78 8.37
N THR A 110 7.31 -0.47 8.39
CA THR A 110 6.10 0.09 7.76
C THR A 110 6.11 -0.10 6.25
N TYR A 111 7.23 0.18 5.58
CA TYR A 111 7.37 -0.04 4.14
C TYR A 111 7.26 -1.53 3.79
N LEU A 112 7.88 -2.40 4.58
CA LEU A 112 7.77 -3.85 4.40
C LEU A 112 6.34 -4.34 4.59
N ALA A 113 5.59 -3.78 5.55
CA ALA A 113 4.19 -4.12 5.77
C ALA A 113 3.31 -3.71 4.57
N ILE A 114 3.52 -2.51 4.02
CA ILE A 114 2.79 -2.05 2.83
C ILE A 114 3.07 -2.96 1.63
N LEU A 115 4.35 -3.23 1.35
CA LEU A 115 4.74 -4.13 0.26
C LEU A 115 4.20 -5.56 0.49
N GLY A 116 4.21 -6.04 1.72
CA GLY A 116 3.65 -7.33 2.10
C GLY A 116 2.14 -7.42 1.82
N ILE A 117 1.38 -6.37 2.14
CA ILE A 117 -0.06 -6.30 1.84
C ILE A 117 -0.29 -6.41 0.32
N VAL A 118 0.49 -5.67 -0.48
CA VAL A 118 0.39 -5.71 -1.95
C VAL A 118 0.70 -7.11 -2.48
N LEU A 119 1.79 -7.74 -2.03
CA LEU A 119 2.18 -9.08 -2.45
C LEU A 119 1.14 -10.14 -2.08
N VAL A 120 0.64 -10.12 -0.84
CA VAL A 120 -0.41 -11.04 -0.38
C VAL A 120 -1.67 -10.88 -1.23
N SER A 121 -2.07 -9.66 -1.53
CA SER A 121 -3.25 -9.38 -2.35
C SER A 121 -3.10 -9.91 -3.78
N LEU A 122 -1.92 -9.78 -4.40
CA LEU A 122 -1.63 -10.35 -5.72
C LEU A 122 -1.69 -11.89 -5.70
N VAL A 123 -1.14 -12.51 -4.66
CA VAL A 123 -1.20 -13.98 -4.49
C VAL A 123 -2.64 -14.46 -4.30
N VAL A 124 -3.45 -13.74 -3.51
CA VAL A 124 -4.87 -14.06 -3.30
C VAL A 124 -5.63 -13.92 -4.63
N LEU A 125 -5.36 -12.86 -5.40
CA LEU A 125 -5.99 -12.65 -6.70
C LEU A 125 -5.65 -13.79 -7.68
N ASP A 126 -4.39 -14.20 -7.79
CA ASP A 126 -3.99 -15.33 -8.63
C ASP A 126 -4.67 -16.65 -8.20
N ARG A 127 -4.72 -16.92 -6.89
CA ARG A 127 -5.37 -18.13 -6.37
C ARG A 127 -6.87 -18.17 -6.63
N THR A 128 -7.57 -17.04 -6.46
CA THR A 128 -9.02 -16.95 -6.73
C THR A 128 -9.32 -17.11 -8.21
N ALA A 129 -8.52 -16.51 -9.09
CA ALA A 129 -8.65 -16.67 -10.52
C ALA A 129 -8.44 -18.13 -10.98
N ARG A 130 -7.44 -18.84 -10.42
CA ARG A 130 -7.22 -20.28 -10.71
C ARG A 130 -8.42 -21.15 -10.29
N ARG A 131 -9.04 -20.86 -9.17
CA ARG A 131 -10.21 -21.64 -8.69
C ARG A 131 -11.45 -21.44 -9.56
N ALA A 132 -11.62 -20.27 -10.14
CA ALA A 132 -12.71 -19.97 -11.06
C ALA A 132 -12.58 -20.77 -12.38
N ASP A 133 -11.37 -20.87 -12.94
CA ASP A 133 -11.11 -21.63 -14.17
C ASP A 133 -11.42 -23.12 -14.00
N VAL A 134 -11.02 -23.73 -12.89
CA VAL A 134 -11.26 -25.15 -12.60
C VAL A 134 -12.76 -25.47 -12.49
N ARG A 135 -13.54 -24.56 -11.91
CA ARG A 135 -15.00 -24.74 -11.79
C ARG A 135 -15.73 -24.63 -13.13
N MET A 136 -15.22 -23.82 -14.05
CA MET A 136 -15.80 -23.70 -15.39
C MET A 136 -15.58 -24.95 -16.22
N ILE A 137 -14.37 -25.52 -16.15
CA ILE A 137 -14.03 -26.78 -16.85
C ILE A 137 -14.88 -27.96 -16.31
N GLY A 138 -15.08 -28.04 -14.99
CA GLY A 138 -15.92 -29.08 -14.39
C GLY A 138 -17.38 -29.03 -14.89
N ARG A 139 -17.94 -27.82 -15.04
CA ARG A 139 -19.33 -27.66 -15.55
C ARG A 139 -19.48 -28.02 -17.02
N MET A 140 -18.46 -27.89 -17.85
CA MET A 140 -18.51 -28.29 -19.26
C MET A 140 -18.31 -29.80 -19.45
N ALA A 141 -17.74 -30.49 -18.47
CA ALA A 141 -17.56 -31.93 -18.51
C ALA A 141 -18.83 -32.70 -18.05
N ASP A 142 -19.77 -32.02 -17.39
CA ASP A 142 -21.06 -32.60 -16.92
C ASP A 142 -22.22 -32.33 -17.89
N LEU A 143 -21.98 -31.73 -19.07
CA LEU A 143 -22.90 -31.52 -20.18
C LEU A 143 -22.60 -32.45 -21.35
#